data_13b922069b92357cdb335bf9921c2d40
#
_entry.id   13b922069b92357cdb335bf9921c2d40
#
_cell.length_a   1.000
_cell.length_b   1.000
_cell.length_c   1.000
_cell.angle_alpha   90.00
_cell.angle_beta   90.00
_cell.angle_gamma   90.00
#
_symmetry.space_group_name_H-M   'P 1'
#
loop_
_entity.id
_entity.type
_entity.pdbx_description
1 polymer ?
#
loop_
_entity_poly.entity_id
_entity_poly.type
_entity_poly.pdbx_seq_one_letter_code
_entity_poly.pdbx_strand_id
1 'polypeptide(L)'
;MEEILRQFPNLTENQRIQFEMLQALYEDWNSKINVISRKDIDELYTRHVLHSLGMAKIIEFRPGSKIMDVGTGGGFPGIPLAILFPEVDFYLIDVIAKKIKVVNEVATALGLKNVKAEQKRAELVKQEFDFIVSRAVTNMTDFVSWVDGAVSKKQNHEIGNGILYLKGGDLTEELKDFPNATEYNISNYFTEEFFEKKKIVH
;
A
#
# COMPACT_ATOMS: atom_id res chain seq x y z
N MET A 1 -15.71 -3.83 -7.23
CA MET A 1 -15.56 -2.47 -7.84
C MET A 1 -16.55 -1.46 -7.27
N GLU A 2 -17.82 -1.81 -7.04
CA GLU A 2 -18.83 -0.90 -6.47
C GLU A 2 -18.41 -0.32 -5.11
N GLU A 3 -17.78 -1.11 -4.24
CA GLU A 3 -17.25 -0.65 -2.95
C GLU A 3 -16.21 0.45 -3.11
N ILE A 4 -15.37 0.39 -4.16
CA ILE A 4 -14.38 1.43 -4.44
C ILE A 4 -15.09 2.74 -4.83
N LEU A 5 -16.06 2.66 -5.76
CA LEU A 5 -16.81 3.84 -6.20
C LEU A 5 -17.62 4.49 -5.07
N ARG A 6 -18.19 3.68 -4.18
CA ARG A 6 -18.90 4.16 -2.99
C ARG A 6 -17.98 4.96 -2.06
N GLN A 7 -16.75 4.50 -1.87
CA GLN A 7 -15.79 5.08 -0.97
C GLN A 7 -15.01 6.25 -1.59
N PHE A 8 -14.82 6.24 -2.91
CA PHE A 8 -14.08 7.22 -3.69
C PHE A 8 -14.89 7.67 -4.91
N PRO A 9 -15.98 8.47 -4.72
CA PRO A 9 -16.91 8.80 -5.80
C PRO A 9 -16.31 9.73 -6.87
N ASN A 10 -15.24 10.44 -6.54
CA ASN A 10 -14.63 11.46 -7.42
C ASN A 10 -13.49 10.91 -8.30
N LEU A 11 -13.41 9.59 -8.50
CA LEU A 11 -12.43 9.02 -9.42
C LEU A 11 -12.63 9.55 -10.85
N THR A 12 -11.52 9.90 -11.49
CA THR A 12 -11.52 10.20 -12.94
C THR A 12 -11.88 8.93 -13.73
N GLU A 13 -12.30 9.11 -14.98
CA GLU A 13 -12.60 7.99 -15.87
C GLU A 13 -11.39 7.05 -16.03
N ASN A 14 -10.20 7.61 -16.19
CA ASN A 14 -8.97 6.80 -16.29
C ASN A 14 -8.72 5.96 -15.02
N GLN A 15 -8.91 6.53 -13.84
CA GLN A 15 -8.76 5.80 -12.58
C GLN A 15 -9.80 4.67 -12.45
N ARG A 16 -11.06 4.92 -12.87
CA ARG A 16 -12.10 3.88 -12.89
C ARG A 16 -11.71 2.71 -13.76
N ILE A 17 -11.28 2.97 -15.00
CA ILE A 17 -10.79 1.94 -15.92
C ILE A 17 -9.61 1.18 -15.31
N GLN A 18 -8.64 1.88 -14.72
CA GLN A 18 -7.49 1.24 -14.07
C GLN A 18 -7.91 0.31 -12.92
N PHE A 19 -8.83 0.74 -12.05
CA PHE A 19 -9.34 -0.12 -10.99
C PHE A 19 -10.13 -1.32 -11.54
N GLU A 20 -10.95 -1.14 -12.58
CA GLU A 20 -11.71 -2.23 -13.21
C GLU A 20 -10.81 -3.30 -13.82
N MET A 21 -9.67 -2.92 -14.38
CA MET A 21 -8.70 -3.85 -14.97
C MET A 21 -8.01 -4.74 -13.95
N LEU A 22 -7.95 -4.36 -12.65
CA LEU A 22 -7.16 -5.07 -11.64
C LEU A 22 -7.56 -6.53 -11.50
N GLN A 23 -8.86 -6.86 -11.47
CA GLN A 23 -9.32 -8.23 -11.27
C GLN A 23 -8.76 -9.17 -12.34
N ALA A 24 -8.98 -8.85 -13.60
CA ALA A 24 -8.52 -9.67 -14.72
C ALA A 24 -6.98 -9.77 -14.77
N LEU A 25 -6.26 -8.67 -14.50
CA LEU A 25 -4.80 -8.67 -14.47
C LEU A 25 -4.25 -9.57 -13.36
N TYR A 26 -4.80 -9.48 -12.15
CA TYR A 26 -4.32 -10.30 -11.05
C TYR A 26 -4.75 -11.77 -11.17
N GLU A 27 -5.91 -12.09 -11.74
CA GLU A 27 -6.30 -13.46 -12.06
C GLU A 27 -5.33 -14.09 -13.05
N ASP A 28 -5.01 -13.40 -14.14
CA ASP A 28 -4.05 -13.88 -15.15
C ASP A 28 -2.65 -14.08 -14.53
N TRP A 29 -2.13 -13.09 -13.82
CA TRP A 29 -0.81 -13.20 -13.21
C TRP A 29 -0.76 -14.22 -12.08
N ASN A 30 -1.79 -14.32 -11.26
CA ASN A 30 -1.84 -15.26 -10.14
C ASN A 30 -1.91 -16.72 -10.61
N SER A 31 -2.41 -16.96 -11.83
CA SER A 31 -2.35 -18.29 -12.47
C SER A 31 -0.90 -18.74 -12.75
N LYS A 32 0.02 -17.79 -12.94
CA LYS A 32 1.42 -18.00 -13.30
C LYS A 32 2.36 -17.86 -12.10
N ILE A 33 2.11 -16.87 -11.27
CA ILE A 33 2.92 -16.51 -10.10
C ILE A 33 1.98 -16.17 -8.94
N ASN A 34 1.98 -16.98 -7.89
CA ASN A 34 1.12 -16.79 -6.73
C ASN A 34 1.54 -15.53 -5.95
N VAL A 35 0.86 -14.41 -6.17
CA VAL A 35 1.06 -13.12 -5.46
C VAL A 35 -0.10 -12.77 -4.53
N ILE A 36 -1.26 -13.42 -4.72
CA ILE A 36 -2.47 -13.31 -3.90
C ILE A 36 -2.91 -14.73 -3.54
N SER A 37 -3.36 -14.95 -2.30
CA SER A 37 -3.87 -16.27 -1.92
C SER A 37 -5.06 -16.65 -2.81
N ARG A 38 -5.22 -17.95 -3.11
CA ARG A 38 -6.35 -18.44 -3.93
C ARG A 38 -7.72 -18.16 -3.30
N LYS A 39 -7.76 -17.97 -1.99
CA LYS A 39 -9.00 -17.64 -1.25
C LYS A 39 -9.36 -16.16 -1.32
N ASP A 40 -8.37 -15.30 -1.60
CA ASP A 40 -8.54 -13.86 -1.56
C ASP A 40 -8.68 -13.25 -2.96
N ILE A 41 -8.40 -14.01 -4.04
CA ILE A 41 -8.47 -13.49 -5.40
C ILE A 41 -9.90 -13.07 -5.79
N ASP A 42 -10.91 -13.83 -5.36
CA ASP A 42 -12.33 -13.53 -5.62
C ASP A 42 -12.81 -12.30 -4.82
N GLU A 43 -12.09 -11.95 -3.76
CA GLU A 43 -12.36 -10.78 -2.92
C GLU A 43 -11.26 -9.70 -3.07
N LEU A 44 -10.61 -9.63 -4.25
CA LEU A 44 -9.51 -8.72 -4.54
C LEU A 44 -9.82 -7.28 -4.14
N TYR A 45 -11.01 -6.78 -4.51
CA TYR A 45 -11.38 -5.39 -4.27
C TYR A 45 -11.50 -5.08 -2.78
N THR A 46 -12.12 -5.92 -2.00
CA THR A 46 -12.27 -5.69 -0.55
C THR A 46 -10.96 -5.93 0.18
N ARG A 47 -10.36 -7.13 -0.01
CA ARG A 47 -9.24 -7.59 0.82
C ARG A 47 -7.88 -7.00 0.44
N HIS A 48 -7.74 -6.53 -0.80
CA HIS A 48 -6.47 -5.99 -1.27
C HIS A 48 -6.59 -4.53 -1.71
N VAL A 49 -7.50 -4.18 -2.61
CA VAL A 49 -7.60 -2.82 -3.14
C VAL A 49 -8.14 -1.86 -2.07
N LEU A 50 -9.34 -2.09 -1.56
CA LEU A 50 -9.95 -1.21 -0.56
C LEU A 50 -9.14 -1.16 0.74
N HIS A 51 -8.57 -2.30 1.15
CA HIS A 51 -7.66 -2.35 2.30
C HIS A 51 -6.45 -1.41 2.11
N SER A 52 -5.84 -1.41 0.93
CA SER A 52 -4.74 -0.50 0.59
C SER A 52 -5.19 0.96 0.61
N LEU A 53 -6.36 1.24 0.03
CA LEU A 53 -6.95 2.57 -0.03
C LEU A 53 -7.42 3.11 1.32
N GLY A 54 -7.47 2.27 2.37
CA GLY A 54 -7.71 2.72 3.74
C GLY A 54 -6.75 3.80 4.19
N MET A 55 -5.50 3.80 3.69
CA MET A 55 -4.53 4.86 3.98
C MET A 55 -4.99 6.23 3.47
N ALA A 56 -5.70 6.28 2.35
CA ALA A 56 -6.25 7.52 1.80
C ALA A 56 -7.43 8.10 2.61
N LYS A 57 -7.92 7.40 3.64
CA LYS A 57 -8.91 7.92 4.58
C LYS A 57 -8.28 8.72 5.72
N ILE A 58 -6.97 8.57 5.93
CA ILE A 58 -6.24 9.27 7.02
C ILE A 58 -5.26 10.31 6.48
N ILE A 59 -4.89 10.23 5.20
CA ILE A 59 -3.98 11.18 4.57
C ILE A 59 -4.31 11.36 3.08
N GLU A 60 -4.23 12.59 2.61
CA GLU A 60 -4.15 12.93 1.20
C GLU A 60 -2.69 13.21 0.84
N PHE A 61 -2.08 12.33 0.07
CA PHE A 61 -0.71 12.55 -0.41
C PHE A 61 -0.68 13.71 -1.40
N ARG A 62 0.18 14.69 -1.14
CA ARG A 62 0.31 15.87 -1.99
C ARG A 62 1.07 15.56 -3.28
N PRO A 63 0.76 16.24 -4.39
CA PRO A 63 1.52 16.13 -5.63
C PRO A 63 3.03 16.29 -5.41
N GLY A 64 3.82 15.43 -6.05
CA GLY A 64 5.29 15.40 -5.91
C GLY A 64 5.81 14.72 -4.65
N SER A 65 4.94 14.16 -3.80
CA SER A 65 5.36 13.32 -2.67
C SER A 65 6.01 12.03 -3.14
N LYS A 66 6.92 11.49 -2.34
CA LYS A 66 7.62 10.24 -2.59
C LYS A 66 7.22 9.20 -1.57
N ILE A 67 6.70 8.09 -2.03
CA ILE A 67 6.22 7.00 -1.17
C ILE A 67 7.02 5.73 -1.49
N MET A 68 7.52 5.05 -0.47
CA MET A 68 8.14 3.72 -0.63
C MET A 68 7.21 2.65 -0.11
N ASP A 69 6.91 1.63 -0.92
CA ASP A 69 6.18 0.43 -0.50
C ASP A 69 7.17 -0.70 -0.27
N VAL A 70 7.34 -1.10 0.99
CA VAL A 70 8.32 -2.12 1.40
C VAL A 70 7.63 -3.48 1.54
N GLY A 71 8.18 -4.46 0.83
CA GLY A 71 7.59 -5.79 0.77
C GLY A 71 6.27 -5.78 0.01
N THR A 72 6.24 -5.06 -1.10
CA THR A 72 5.02 -4.77 -1.89
C THR A 72 4.26 -6.03 -2.35
N GLY A 73 4.93 -7.19 -2.38
CA GLY A 73 4.30 -8.44 -2.81
C GLY A 73 3.78 -8.35 -4.24
N GLY A 74 2.49 -8.51 -4.41
CA GLY A 74 1.80 -8.32 -5.68
C GLY A 74 1.54 -6.86 -6.06
N GLY A 75 2.09 -5.88 -5.32
CA GLY A 75 1.86 -4.46 -5.56
C GLY A 75 0.88 -3.81 -4.56
N PHE A 76 0.75 -4.38 -3.36
CA PHE A 76 -0.18 -3.87 -2.33
C PHE A 76 0.55 -3.44 -1.06
N PRO A 77 0.37 -2.18 -0.62
CA PRO A 77 -0.64 -1.22 -1.03
C PRO A 77 -0.28 -0.33 -2.23
N GLY A 78 0.92 -0.40 -2.78
CA GLY A 78 1.48 0.58 -3.72
C GLY A 78 0.68 0.80 -5.00
N ILE A 79 0.23 -0.25 -5.71
CA ILE A 79 -0.51 -0.12 -6.98
C ILE A 79 -1.87 0.60 -6.79
N PRO A 80 -2.74 0.20 -5.84
CA PRO A 80 -3.98 0.94 -5.60
C PRO A 80 -3.76 2.40 -5.23
N LEU A 81 -2.75 2.69 -4.41
CA LEU A 81 -2.41 4.07 -4.05
C LEU A 81 -1.88 4.86 -5.25
N ALA A 82 -1.07 4.25 -6.11
CA ALA A 82 -0.56 4.91 -7.32
C ALA A 82 -1.66 5.24 -8.34
N ILE A 83 -2.71 4.41 -8.43
CA ILE A 83 -3.91 4.72 -9.24
C ILE A 83 -4.63 5.92 -8.63
N LEU A 84 -4.83 5.94 -7.31
CA LEU A 84 -5.57 7.01 -6.64
C LEU A 84 -4.84 8.35 -6.65
N PHE A 85 -3.49 8.32 -6.54
CA PHE A 85 -2.63 9.50 -6.46
C PHE A 85 -1.65 9.58 -7.66
N PRO A 86 -2.11 9.93 -8.87
CA PRO A 86 -1.29 9.88 -10.08
C PRO A 86 -0.13 10.89 -10.12
N GLU A 87 -0.16 11.92 -9.26
CA GLU A 87 0.89 12.95 -9.15
C GLU A 87 1.89 12.68 -8.00
N VAL A 88 1.83 11.48 -7.40
CA VAL A 88 2.71 11.02 -6.32
C VAL A 88 3.62 9.92 -6.84
N ASP A 89 4.92 9.98 -6.53
CA ASP A 89 5.91 8.99 -6.95
C ASP A 89 5.92 7.79 -6.00
N PHE A 90 5.69 6.60 -6.52
CA PHE A 90 5.70 5.34 -5.78
C PHE A 90 6.91 4.49 -6.14
N TYR A 91 7.70 4.13 -5.14
CA TYR A 91 8.82 3.20 -5.25
C TYR A 91 8.49 1.90 -4.53
N LEU A 92 8.21 0.85 -5.27
CA LEU A 92 7.75 -0.45 -4.77
C LEU A 92 8.91 -1.43 -4.73
N ILE A 93 9.20 -2.00 -3.57
CA ILE A 93 10.31 -2.96 -3.43
C ILE A 93 9.87 -4.28 -2.80
N ASP A 94 10.46 -5.36 -3.26
CA ASP A 94 10.34 -6.70 -2.67
C ASP A 94 11.66 -7.46 -2.90
N VAL A 95 11.97 -8.40 -2.03
CA VAL A 95 13.17 -9.26 -2.18
C VAL A 95 12.97 -10.38 -3.21
N ILE A 96 11.74 -10.63 -3.62
CA ILE A 96 11.36 -11.72 -4.51
C ILE A 96 11.18 -11.21 -5.94
N ALA A 97 12.15 -11.50 -6.81
CA ALA A 97 12.17 -11.04 -8.21
C ALA A 97 10.88 -11.36 -8.99
N LYS A 98 10.29 -12.53 -8.76
CA LYS A 98 9.05 -12.95 -9.44
C LYS A 98 7.87 -12.04 -9.10
N LYS A 99 7.79 -11.54 -7.86
CA LYS A 99 6.75 -10.61 -7.44
C LYS A 99 6.95 -9.25 -8.11
N ILE A 100 8.18 -8.74 -8.12
CA ILE A 100 8.52 -7.47 -8.79
C ILE A 100 8.21 -7.56 -10.30
N LYS A 101 8.42 -8.72 -10.94
CA LYS A 101 7.98 -8.92 -12.32
C LYS A 101 6.47 -8.66 -12.47
N VAL A 102 5.64 -9.27 -11.61
CA VAL A 102 4.18 -9.06 -11.65
C VAL A 102 3.83 -7.58 -11.46
N VAL A 103 4.45 -6.92 -10.49
CA VAL A 103 4.20 -5.48 -10.22
C VAL A 103 4.50 -4.63 -11.45
N ASN A 104 5.66 -4.85 -12.11
CA ASN A 104 6.03 -4.11 -13.31
C ASN A 104 5.06 -4.36 -14.48
N GLU A 105 4.63 -5.60 -14.69
CA GLU A 105 3.67 -5.95 -15.74
C GLU A 105 2.29 -5.34 -15.48
N VAL A 106 1.81 -5.40 -14.24
CA VAL A 106 0.54 -4.77 -13.85
C VAL A 106 0.63 -3.25 -14.01
N ALA A 107 1.69 -2.61 -13.51
CA ALA A 107 1.88 -1.16 -13.66
C ALA A 107 1.94 -0.74 -15.13
N THR A 108 2.60 -1.52 -15.97
CA THR A 108 2.69 -1.29 -17.42
C THR A 108 1.32 -1.42 -18.10
N ALA A 109 0.58 -2.51 -17.80
CA ALA A 109 -0.75 -2.74 -18.36
C ALA A 109 -1.76 -1.64 -17.98
N LEU A 110 -1.64 -1.11 -16.74
CA LEU A 110 -2.46 0.01 -16.26
C LEU A 110 -1.98 1.39 -16.77
N GLY A 111 -0.83 1.46 -17.44
CA GLY A 111 -0.25 2.71 -17.92
C GLY A 111 0.23 3.65 -16.82
N LEU A 112 0.53 3.13 -15.61
CA LEU A 112 1.02 3.93 -14.49
C LEU A 112 2.42 4.50 -14.81
N LYS A 113 2.58 5.81 -14.72
CA LYS A 113 3.84 6.52 -14.96
C LYS A 113 4.57 6.89 -13.68
N ASN A 114 3.88 6.81 -12.56
CA ASN A 114 4.33 7.20 -11.24
C ASN A 114 4.76 6.00 -10.37
N VAL A 115 4.95 4.83 -10.97
CA VAL A 115 5.40 3.62 -10.28
C VAL A 115 6.79 3.20 -10.81
N LYS A 116 7.71 2.99 -9.88
CA LYS A 116 8.97 2.30 -10.12
C LYS A 116 9.03 1.08 -9.19
N ALA A 117 9.17 -0.13 -9.75
CA ALA A 117 9.30 -1.33 -8.94
C ALA A 117 10.67 -1.99 -9.14
N GLU A 118 11.31 -2.39 -8.04
CA GLU A 118 12.68 -2.92 -8.03
C GLU A 118 12.86 -4.06 -7.02
N GLN A 119 13.57 -5.11 -7.43
CA GLN A 119 14.00 -6.14 -6.49
C GLN A 119 15.09 -5.58 -5.58
N LYS A 120 14.73 -5.30 -4.32
CA LYS A 120 15.65 -4.67 -3.38
C LYS A 120 15.27 -4.93 -1.93
N ARG A 121 16.26 -4.98 -1.04
CA ARG A 121 16.08 -4.94 0.41
C ARG A 121 15.92 -3.50 0.87
N ALA A 122 15.06 -3.26 1.84
CA ALA A 122 14.76 -1.91 2.35
C ALA A 122 16.02 -1.24 2.93
N GLU A 123 16.85 -1.97 3.64
CA GLU A 123 18.09 -1.49 4.28
C GLU A 123 19.14 -0.98 3.28
N LEU A 124 18.98 -1.34 2.00
CA LEU A 124 19.87 -0.88 0.92
C LEU A 124 19.35 0.36 0.19
N VAL A 125 18.18 0.86 0.57
CA VAL A 125 17.61 2.08 -0.01
C VAL A 125 18.21 3.29 0.71
N LYS A 126 18.85 4.19 -0.05
CA LYS A 126 19.55 5.37 0.50
C LYS A 126 18.84 6.69 0.26
N GLN A 127 17.73 6.67 -0.48
CA GLN A 127 16.93 7.86 -0.72
C GLN A 127 15.87 8.03 0.38
N GLU A 128 15.44 9.28 0.58
CA GLU A 128 14.41 9.62 1.54
C GLU A 128 13.03 9.67 0.86
N PHE A 129 11.98 9.36 1.66
CA PHE A 129 10.59 9.36 1.27
C PHE A 129 9.75 10.14 2.26
N ASP A 130 8.66 10.73 1.81
CA ASP A 130 7.70 11.37 2.71
C ASP A 130 6.98 10.33 3.57
N PHE A 131 6.56 9.22 2.96
CA PHE A 131 6.00 8.10 3.70
C PHE A 131 6.56 6.77 3.23
N ILE A 132 6.59 5.83 4.17
CA ILE A 132 6.89 4.42 3.91
C ILE A 132 5.62 3.64 4.22
N VAL A 133 5.10 2.95 3.21
CA VAL A 133 3.90 2.13 3.36
C VAL A 133 4.27 0.66 3.35
N SER A 134 3.48 -0.16 4.04
CA SER A 134 3.69 -1.62 4.02
C SER A 134 2.44 -2.37 4.46
N ARG A 135 2.41 -3.67 4.17
CA ARG A 135 1.38 -4.60 4.62
C ARG A 135 1.96 -6.00 4.88
N ALA A 136 1.74 -6.52 6.09
CA ALA A 136 1.99 -7.93 6.45
C ALA A 136 3.41 -8.46 6.15
N VAL A 137 4.44 -7.67 6.41
CA VAL A 137 5.85 -8.05 6.14
C VAL A 137 6.50 -8.64 7.38
N THR A 138 6.55 -7.89 8.50
CA THR A 138 7.18 -8.29 9.75
C THR A 138 6.59 -7.52 10.94
N ASN A 139 7.13 -7.72 12.14
CA ASN A 139 6.82 -6.91 13.32
C ASN A 139 7.35 -5.46 13.18
N MET A 140 6.88 -4.55 14.04
CA MET A 140 7.25 -3.12 13.97
C MET A 140 8.72 -2.89 14.25
N THR A 141 9.31 -3.57 15.22
CA THR A 141 10.72 -3.36 15.61
C THR A 141 11.66 -3.65 14.45
N ASP A 142 11.50 -4.81 13.81
CA ASP A 142 12.31 -5.16 12.65
C ASP A 142 12.05 -4.20 11.49
N PHE A 143 10.77 -3.89 11.22
CA PHE A 143 10.39 -3.02 10.12
C PHE A 143 11.02 -1.63 10.25
N VAL A 144 10.90 -1.02 11.43
CA VAL A 144 11.49 0.30 11.70
C VAL A 144 13.00 0.26 11.48
N SER A 145 13.67 -0.81 11.95
CA SER A 145 15.12 -0.94 11.77
C SER A 145 15.54 -1.03 10.30
N TRP A 146 14.71 -1.62 9.42
CA TRP A 146 15.01 -1.74 7.99
C TRP A 146 14.90 -0.42 7.23
N VAL A 147 14.05 0.48 7.72
CA VAL A 147 13.75 1.76 7.05
C VAL A 147 14.31 2.97 7.82
N ASP A 148 15.17 2.70 8.81
CA ASP A 148 15.81 3.76 9.59
C ASP A 148 16.56 4.74 8.67
N GLY A 149 16.32 6.05 8.89
CA GLY A 149 16.87 7.11 8.07
C GLY A 149 16.26 7.28 6.66
N ALA A 150 15.28 6.47 6.27
CA ALA A 150 14.61 6.60 4.97
C ALA A 150 13.40 7.55 4.98
N VAL A 151 12.95 8.03 6.14
CA VAL A 151 11.87 9.01 6.26
C VAL A 151 12.44 10.42 6.17
N SER A 152 11.91 11.22 5.24
CA SER A 152 12.31 12.60 5.04
C SER A 152 11.92 13.48 6.22
N LYS A 153 12.85 14.34 6.64
CA LYS A 153 12.62 15.35 7.69
C LYS A 153 11.82 16.56 7.21
N LYS A 154 11.71 16.73 5.89
CA LYS A 154 10.94 17.83 5.30
C LYS A 154 9.45 17.52 5.34
N GLN A 155 8.73 18.19 6.25
CA GLN A 155 7.30 17.99 6.46
C GLN A 155 6.46 18.83 5.51
N ASN A 156 5.57 18.20 4.74
CA ASN A 156 4.69 18.88 3.78
C ASN A 156 3.22 18.44 3.90
N HIS A 157 2.89 17.53 4.81
CA HIS A 157 1.55 16.94 4.97
C HIS A 157 0.91 17.37 6.29
N GLU A 158 -0.37 17.09 6.45
CA GLU A 158 -1.13 17.39 7.67
C GLU A 158 -0.71 16.51 8.85
N ILE A 159 -0.33 15.26 8.56
CA ILE A 159 0.30 14.37 9.52
C ILE A 159 1.80 14.31 9.26
N GLY A 160 2.59 14.05 10.29
CA GLY A 160 4.04 13.94 10.15
C GLY A 160 4.46 12.87 9.15
N ASN A 161 5.53 13.12 8.39
CA ASN A 161 6.14 12.07 7.58
C ASN A 161 6.50 10.86 8.45
N GLY A 162 6.31 9.66 7.93
CA GLY A 162 6.54 8.46 8.72
C GLY A 162 6.19 7.17 8.00
N ILE A 163 5.93 6.16 8.80
CA ILE A 163 5.51 4.84 8.36
C ILE A 163 3.99 4.75 8.45
N LEU A 164 3.35 4.25 7.41
CA LEU A 164 1.94 3.87 7.39
C LEU A 164 1.84 2.36 7.17
N TYR A 165 1.58 1.60 8.23
CA TYR A 165 1.63 0.15 8.18
C TYR A 165 0.23 -0.46 8.37
N LEU A 166 -0.24 -1.22 7.37
CA LEU A 166 -1.48 -2.00 7.46
C LEU A 166 -1.27 -3.23 8.35
N LYS A 167 -1.90 -3.23 9.47
CA LYS A 167 -1.84 -4.25 10.51
C LYS A 167 -3.24 -4.79 10.86
N GLY A 168 -3.33 -5.68 11.82
CA GLY A 168 -4.59 -6.17 12.34
C GLY A 168 -4.44 -6.86 13.69
N GLY A 169 -5.55 -6.99 14.39
CA GLY A 169 -5.61 -7.60 15.72
C GLY A 169 -5.21 -6.67 16.84
N ASP A 170 -4.82 -7.25 17.96
CA ASP A 170 -4.28 -6.52 19.11
C ASP A 170 -2.79 -6.23 18.88
N LEU A 171 -2.41 -4.97 18.94
CA LEU A 171 -1.04 -4.49 18.70
C LEU A 171 -0.38 -3.97 19.98
N THR A 172 -0.99 -4.14 21.13
CA THR A 172 -0.52 -3.61 22.41
C THR A 172 0.93 -4.00 22.71
N GLU A 173 1.25 -5.28 22.60
CA GLU A 173 2.62 -5.76 22.83
C GLU A 173 3.60 -5.34 21.74
N GLU A 174 3.12 -5.30 20.49
CA GLU A 174 3.97 -4.93 19.34
C GLU A 174 4.35 -3.45 19.35
N LEU A 175 3.46 -2.60 19.84
CA LEU A 175 3.64 -1.14 19.84
C LEU A 175 4.16 -0.58 21.18
N LYS A 176 4.42 -1.40 22.19
CA LYS A 176 4.86 -0.94 23.52
C LYS A 176 6.14 -0.09 23.49
N ASP A 177 7.04 -0.37 22.55
CA ASP A 177 8.29 0.36 22.37
C ASP A 177 8.13 1.59 21.43
N PHE A 178 6.91 1.84 20.94
CA PHE A 178 6.56 2.93 20.02
C PHE A 178 5.47 3.83 20.59
N PRO A 179 5.72 4.57 21.71
CA PRO A 179 4.69 5.34 22.42
C PRO A 179 4.08 6.49 21.60
N ASN A 180 4.74 6.89 20.50
CA ASN A 180 4.24 7.92 19.60
C ASN A 180 3.44 7.35 18.43
N ALA A 181 3.30 6.02 18.31
CA ALA A 181 2.51 5.42 17.27
C ALA A 181 1.01 5.72 17.46
N THR A 182 0.35 6.04 16.37
CA THR A 182 -1.09 6.26 16.33
C THR A 182 -1.77 5.14 15.55
N GLU A 183 -2.79 4.52 16.16
CA GLU A 183 -3.60 3.49 15.52
C GLU A 183 -4.89 4.08 14.96
N TYR A 184 -5.17 3.83 13.69
CA TYR A 184 -6.42 4.18 13.02
C TYR A 184 -7.19 2.90 12.69
N ASN A 185 -8.36 2.70 13.29
CA ASN A 185 -9.23 1.57 12.97
C ASN A 185 -9.86 1.76 11.59
N ILE A 186 -9.64 0.83 10.67
CA ILE A 186 -10.18 0.90 9.30
C ILE A 186 -11.70 0.75 9.31
N SER A 187 -12.27 0.04 10.30
CA SER A 187 -13.71 -0.08 10.52
C SER A 187 -14.44 1.25 10.77
N ASN A 188 -13.72 2.33 11.08
CA ASN A 188 -14.30 3.67 11.16
C ASN A 188 -14.64 4.26 9.78
N TYR A 189 -14.10 3.70 8.72
CA TYR A 189 -14.23 4.19 7.35
C TYR A 189 -14.96 3.21 6.43
N PHE A 190 -14.77 1.90 6.66
CA PHE A 190 -15.32 0.83 5.83
C PHE A 190 -16.17 -0.10 6.70
N THR A 191 -17.32 -0.53 6.19
CA THR A 191 -18.33 -1.30 6.95
C THR A 191 -18.23 -2.82 6.75
N GLU A 192 -17.39 -3.27 5.84
CA GLU A 192 -17.20 -4.69 5.56
C GLU A 192 -16.56 -5.39 6.79
N GLU A 193 -17.09 -6.56 7.18
CA GLU A 193 -16.63 -7.37 8.32
C GLU A 193 -15.12 -7.61 8.32
N PHE A 194 -14.54 -7.72 7.12
CA PHE A 194 -13.09 -7.87 6.94
C PHE A 194 -12.27 -6.78 7.67
N PHE A 195 -12.83 -5.57 7.82
CA PHE A 195 -12.12 -4.43 8.40
C PHE A 195 -12.28 -4.29 9.91
N GLU A 196 -13.10 -5.09 10.58
CA GLU A 196 -13.36 -4.97 12.03
C GLU A 196 -12.08 -4.95 12.89
N LYS A 197 -11.09 -5.75 12.49
CA LYS A 197 -9.81 -5.86 13.21
C LYS A 197 -8.62 -5.29 12.41
N LYS A 198 -8.90 -4.55 11.33
CA LYS A 198 -7.82 -3.96 10.51
C LYS A 198 -7.52 -2.54 10.96
N LYS A 199 -6.23 -2.22 10.98
CA LYS A 199 -5.71 -0.95 11.46
C LYS A 199 -4.64 -0.42 10.53
N ILE A 200 -4.47 0.90 10.55
CA ILE A 200 -3.27 1.56 10.06
C ILE A 200 -2.51 2.05 11.27
N VAL A 201 -1.24 1.73 11.36
CA VAL A 201 -0.31 2.27 12.36
C VAL A 201 0.52 3.36 11.69
N HIS A 202 0.49 4.54 12.29
CA HIS A 202 1.31 5.68 11.88
C HIS A 202 2.32 6.00 12.96
#